data_ecb96afe644dd8bd7a65943306478a20
#
_entry.id   ecb96afe644dd8bd7a65943306478a20
#
_cell.length_a   1.000
_cell.length_b   1.000
_cell.length_c   1.000
_cell.angle_alpha   90.00
_cell.angle_beta   90.00
_cell.angle_gamma   90.00
#
_symmetry.space_group_name_H-M   'P 1'
#
loop_
_entity.id
_entity.type
_entity.pdbx_description
1 polymer ?
#
loop_
_entity_poly.entity_id
_entity_poly.type
_entity_poly.pdbx_seq_one_letter_code
_entity_poly.pdbx_strand_id
1 'polypeptide(L)'
;TRSGIVLVKYWFSVSSPEQEKRFQERVNNPAKRWKLSPMDIEARNRWDDYSEAKDAMFEFSDMPFAPWYTVEGDDKHKARLNCIHHLLSKVHYKDVLPRVEKLPKRKEPSKSAERPPKEEHHYVPEVY
;
A
#
# COMPACT_ATOMS: atom_id res chain seq x y z
N THR A 1 -20.62 14.98 -4.13
CA THR A 1 -21.53 13.97 -4.71
C THR A 1 -22.52 14.57 -5.69
N ARG A 2 -23.16 15.74 -5.40
CA ARG A 2 -24.06 16.41 -6.37
C ARG A 2 -23.34 16.88 -7.65
N SER A 3 -22.04 17.13 -7.58
CA SER A 3 -21.19 17.55 -8.72
C SER A 3 -20.54 16.39 -9.48
N GLY A 4 -20.96 15.14 -9.25
CA GLY A 4 -20.38 13.96 -9.88
C GLY A 4 -19.11 13.41 -9.21
N ILE A 5 -18.64 14.03 -8.12
CA ILE A 5 -17.52 13.53 -7.35
C ILE A 5 -17.95 12.27 -6.58
N VAL A 6 -17.19 11.18 -6.74
CA VAL A 6 -17.34 9.95 -5.97
C VAL A 6 -16.45 10.03 -4.73
N LEU A 7 -17.07 10.11 -3.56
CA LEU A 7 -16.36 10.10 -2.27
C LEU A 7 -16.39 8.69 -1.69
N VAL A 8 -15.25 8.09 -1.51
CA VAL A 8 -15.07 6.79 -0.86
C VAL A 8 -14.18 6.97 0.36
N LYS A 9 -14.69 6.63 1.54
CA LYS A 9 -13.97 6.80 2.81
C LYS A 9 -13.51 5.46 3.33
N TYR A 10 -12.22 5.35 3.65
CA TYR A 10 -11.63 4.14 4.20
C TYR A 10 -11.00 4.39 5.56
N TRP A 11 -11.29 3.49 6.49
CA TRP A 11 -10.63 3.39 7.78
C TRP A 11 -9.79 2.10 7.81
N PHE A 12 -8.48 2.25 7.90
CA PHE A 12 -7.58 1.10 8.07
C PHE A 12 -7.46 0.77 9.55
N SER A 13 -8.13 -0.30 9.96
CA SER A 13 -8.14 -0.77 11.35
C SER A 13 -6.96 -1.69 11.59
N VAL A 14 -6.29 -1.49 12.72
CA VAL A 14 -5.22 -2.37 13.21
C VAL A 14 -5.60 -2.79 14.62
N SER A 15 -5.45 -4.06 14.95
CA SER A 15 -5.71 -4.56 16.29
C SER A 15 -4.66 -4.06 17.29
N SER A 16 -5.03 -3.93 18.57
CA SER A 16 -4.10 -3.55 19.62
C SER A 16 -2.88 -4.48 19.73
N PRO A 17 -3.02 -5.80 19.65
CA PRO A 17 -1.87 -6.71 19.62
C PRO A 17 -0.93 -6.49 18.42
N GLU A 18 -1.47 -6.23 17.24
CA GLU A 18 -0.66 -5.97 16.05
C GLU A 18 0.03 -4.59 16.12
N GLN A 19 -0.62 -3.58 16.72
CA GLN A 19 0.02 -2.30 16.98
C GLN A 19 1.23 -2.47 17.88
N GLU A 20 1.08 -3.18 19.02
CA GLU A 20 2.15 -3.45 19.96
C GLU A 20 3.32 -4.18 19.29
N LYS A 21 3.02 -5.24 18.53
CA LYS A 21 4.02 -6.00 17.77
C LYS A 21 4.81 -5.09 16.83
N ARG A 22 4.12 -4.19 16.09
CA ARG A 22 4.78 -3.25 15.17
C ARG A 22 5.67 -2.26 15.89
N PHE A 23 5.29 -1.80 17.08
CA PHE A 23 6.14 -0.91 17.89
C PHE A 23 7.36 -1.64 18.40
N GLN A 24 7.23 -2.87 18.90
CA GLN A 24 8.36 -3.69 19.31
C GLN A 24 9.33 -3.96 18.14
N GLU A 25 8.82 -4.22 16.96
CA GLU A 25 9.66 -4.35 15.76
C GLU A 25 10.44 -3.07 15.43
N ARG A 26 9.84 -1.88 15.64
CA ARG A 26 10.53 -0.60 15.41
C ARG A 26 11.64 -0.36 16.44
N VAL A 27 11.42 -0.76 17.69
CA VAL A 27 12.42 -0.65 18.75
C VAL A 27 13.60 -1.58 18.49
N ASN A 28 13.32 -2.83 18.15
CA ASN A 28 14.31 -3.91 18.08
C ASN A 28 15.06 -3.97 16.73
N ASN A 29 14.50 -3.42 15.66
CA ASN A 29 15.10 -3.45 14.33
C ASN A 29 15.71 -2.10 13.95
N PRO A 30 17.05 -1.97 13.85
CA PRO A 30 17.71 -0.72 13.48
C PRO A 30 17.21 -0.11 12.16
N ALA A 31 16.87 -0.95 11.17
CA ALA A 31 16.34 -0.50 9.89
C ALA A 31 14.92 0.06 9.96
N LYS A 32 14.20 -0.18 11.06
CA LYS A 32 12.84 0.32 11.30
C LYS A 32 12.75 1.41 12.38
N ARG A 33 13.83 1.61 13.15
CA ARG A 33 13.86 2.53 14.31
C ARG A 33 13.53 3.97 13.94
N TRP A 34 13.94 4.42 12.76
CA TRP A 34 13.64 5.76 12.26
C TRP A 34 12.13 6.06 12.09
N LYS A 35 11.30 5.02 12.10
CA LYS A 35 9.83 5.14 12.03
C LYS A 35 9.19 5.36 13.40
N LEU A 36 9.95 5.23 14.49
CA LEU A 36 9.43 5.44 15.84
C LEU A 36 9.50 6.93 16.18
N SER A 37 8.37 7.49 16.59
CA SER A 37 8.24 8.88 16.99
C SER A 37 7.69 9.00 18.42
N PRO A 38 7.85 10.14 19.10
CA PRO A 38 7.19 10.39 20.38
C PRO A 38 5.67 10.26 20.31
N MET A 39 5.06 10.62 19.16
CA MET A 39 3.63 10.49 18.93
C MET A 39 3.17 9.03 18.90
N ASP A 40 4.02 8.09 18.45
CA ASP A 40 3.71 6.65 18.45
C ASP A 40 3.56 6.13 19.90
N ILE A 41 4.40 6.62 20.81
CA ILE A 41 4.34 6.26 22.24
C ILE A 41 3.06 6.81 22.84
N GLU A 42 2.72 8.05 22.54
CA GLU A 42 1.49 8.70 23.01
C GLU A 42 0.25 7.98 22.47
N ALA A 43 0.22 7.65 21.18
CA ALA A 43 -0.88 6.91 20.56
C ALA A 43 -1.09 5.52 21.19
N ARG A 44 -0.01 4.86 21.63
CA ARG A 44 -0.10 3.57 22.32
C ARG A 44 -0.79 3.73 23.69
N ASN A 45 -0.51 4.80 24.42
CA ASN A 45 -1.07 5.05 25.73
C ASN A 45 -2.52 5.54 25.70
N ARG A 46 -2.95 6.06 24.54
CA ARG A 46 -4.31 6.62 24.33
C ARG A 46 -5.14 5.79 23.38
N TRP A 47 -5.01 4.49 23.43
CA TRP A 47 -5.77 3.58 22.56
C TRP A 47 -7.28 3.79 22.67
N ASP A 48 -7.79 3.91 23.89
CA ASP A 48 -9.21 4.06 24.16
C ASP A 48 -9.71 5.44 23.70
N ASP A 49 -8.98 6.53 23.96
CA ASP A 49 -9.31 7.87 23.49
C ASP A 49 -9.43 7.92 21.96
N TYR A 50 -8.49 7.27 21.24
CA TYR A 50 -8.55 7.17 19.77
C TYR A 50 -9.70 6.32 19.29
N SER A 51 -10.05 5.26 20.02
CA SER A 51 -11.19 4.39 19.70
C SER A 51 -12.50 5.13 19.84
N GLU A 52 -12.69 5.88 20.92
CA GLU A 52 -13.86 6.74 21.13
C GLU A 52 -13.97 7.82 20.05
N ALA A 53 -12.87 8.50 19.74
CA ALA A 53 -12.85 9.52 18.70
C ALA A 53 -13.20 8.93 17.32
N LYS A 54 -12.72 7.72 17.01
CA LYS A 54 -13.08 7.00 15.77
C LYS A 54 -14.57 6.68 15.75
N ASP A 55 -15.13 6.16 16.84
CA ASP A 55 -16.53 5.77 16.92
C ASP A 55 -17.45 7.01 16.77
N ALA A 56 -17.10 8.11 17.42
CA ALA A 56 -17.78 9.39 17.22
C ALA A 56 -17.68 9.88 15.77
N MET A 57 -16.51 9.79 15.13
CA MET A 57 -16.34 10.13 13.73
C MET A 57 -17.27 9.30 12.82
N PHE A 58 -17.40 8.01 13.09
CA PHE A 58 -18.30 7.14 12.32
C PHE A 58 -19.74 7.53 12.54
N GLU A 59 -20.17 7.71 13.79
CA GLU A 59 -21.54 8.10 14.13
C GLU A 59 -21.96 9.39 13.40
N PHE A 60 -21.12 10.42 13.38
CA PHE A 60 -21.47 11.71 12.80
C PHE A 60 -21.22 11.82 11.30
N SER A 61 -20.45 10.93 10.70
CA SER A 61 -20.03 11.08 9.30
C SER A 61 -20.28 9.86 8.42
N ASP A 62 -20.86 8.77 8.94
CA ASP A 62 -21.26 7.63 8.12
C ASP A 62 -22.59 7.91 7.43
N MET A 63 -22.52 8.31 6.17
CA MET A 63 -23.69 8.73 5.40
C MET A 63 -24.00 7.73 4.28
N PRO A 64 -25.27 7.45 3.97
CA PRO A 64 -25.65 6.47 2.92
C PRO A 64 -25.04 6.77 1.55
N PHE A 65 -24.82 8.03 1.22
CA PHE A 65 -24.22 8.46 -0.05
C PHE A 65 -22.68 8.53 -0.02
N ALA A 66 -22.08 8.39 1.15
CA ALA A 66 -20.63 8.37 1.37
C ALA A 66 -20.31 7.59 2.65
N PRO A 67 -20.49 6.26 2.64
CA PRO A 67 -20.24 5.44 3.83
C PRO A 67 -18.74 5.28 4.12
N TRP A 68 -18.46 4.94 5.37
CA TRP A 68 -17.15 4.48 5.78
C TRP A 68 -16.99 2.97 5.50
N TYR A 69 -15.86 2.60 4.96
CA TYR A 69 -15.46 1.21 4.77
C TYR A 69 -14.27 0.88 5.65
N THR A 70 -14.42 -0.07 6.55
CA THR A 70 -13.33 -0.53 7.40
C THR A 70 -12.52 -1.58 6.67
N VAL A 71 -11.20 -1.39 6.63
CA VAL A 71 -10.23 -2.33 6.05
C VAL A 71 -9.41 -2.94 7.17
N GLU A 72 -9.48 -4.26 7.32
CA GLU A 72 -8.66 -5.02 8.26
C GLU A 72 -7.17 -4.89 7.90
N GLY A 73 -6.39 -4.24 8.77
CA GLY A 73 -5.04 -3.78 8.50
C GLY A 73 -3.91 -4.59 9.15
N ASP A 74 -4.23 -5.66 9.87
CA ASP A 74 -3.25 -6.51 10.53
C ASP A 74 -2.33 -7.18 9.51
N ASP A 75 -2.89 -7.74 8.44
CA ASP A 75 -2.14 -8.17 7.27
C ASP A 75 -2.11 -7.07 6.20
N LYS A 76 -0.98 -6.40 6.09
CA LYS A 76 -0.82 -5.28 5.14
C LYS A 76 -0.98 -5.67 3.67
N HIS A 77 -0.62 -6.88 3.29
CA HIS A 77 -0.75 -7.34 1.91
C HIS A 77 -2.21 -7.55 1.56
N LYS A 78 -2.95 -8.26 2.40
CA LYS A 78 -4.39 -8.47 2.25
C LYS A 78 -5.15 -7.15 2.30
N ALA A 79 -4.83 -6.28 3.26
CA ALA A 79 -5.45 -4.96 3.38
C ALA A 79 -5.33 -4.14 2.09
N ARG A 80 -4.15 -4.10 1.49
CA ARG A 80 -3.92 -3.38 0.22
C ARG A 80 -4.73 -3.97 -0.92
N LEU A 81 -4.67 -5.28 -1.11
CA LEU A 81 -5.38 -5.95 -2.18
C LEU A 81 -6.90 -5.80 -2.05
N ASN A 82 -7.43 -6.00 -0.85
CA ASN A 82 -8.86 -5.86 -0.57
C ASN A 82 -9.34 -4.42 -0.78
N CYS A 83 -8.56 -3.43 -0.31
CA CYS A 83 -8.89 -2.01 -0.49
C CYS A 83 -8.88 -1.62 -1.97
N ILE A 84 -7.87 -2.03 -2.74
CA ILE A 84 -7.79 -1.76 -4.18
C ILE A 84 -8.95 -2.45 -4.92
N HIS A 85 -9.22 -3.71 -4.63
CA HIS A 85 -10.33 -4.44 -5.22
C HIS A 85 -11.67 -3.74 -4.96
N HIS A 86 -11.92 -3.36 -3.71
CA HIS A 86 -13.14 -2.63 -3.35
C HIS A 86 -13.22 -1.27 -4.04
N LEU A 87 -12.13 -0.51 -4.11
CA LEU A 87 -12.09 0.80 -4.80
C LEU A 87 -12.43 0.64 -6.29
N LEU A 88 -11.83 -0.34 -6.96
CA LEU A 88 -12.10 -0.62 -8.36
C LEU A 88 -13.56 -1.03 -8.61
N SER A 89 -14.21 -1.70 -7.65
CA SER A 89 -15.63 -2.04 -7.75
C SER A 89 -16.57 -0.82 -7.70
N LYS A 90 -16.09 0.34 -7.20
CA LYS A 90 -16.88 1.58 -7.09
C LYS A 90 -16.73 2.48 -8.31
N VAL A 91 -15.79 2.20 -9.19
CA VAL A 91 -15.49 3.01 -10.37
C VAL A 91 -15.79 2.22 -11.64
N HIS A 92 -16.63 2.76 -12.50
CA HIS A 92 -16.85 2.17 -13.82
C HIS A 92 -15.65 2.47 -14.72
N TYR A 93 -14.92 1.46 -15.11
CA TYR A 93 -13.81 1.60 -16.06
C TYR A 93 -13.96 0.62 -17.21
N LYS A 94 -13.39 0.98 -18.34
CA LYS A 94 -13.30 0.12 -19.52
C LYS A 94 -11.85 -0.18 -19.79
N ASP A 95 -11.56 -1.41 -20.20
CA ASP A 95 -10.25 -1.75 -20.74
C ASP A 95 -10.11 -1.09 -22.11
N VAL A 96 -9.27 -0.05 -22.17
CA VAL A 96 -8.99 0.71 -23.41
C VAL A 96 -7.60 0.41 -23.95
N LEU A 97 -6.85 -0.48 -23.31
CA LEU A 97 -5.52 -0.84 -23.78
C LEU A 97 -5.64 -1.73 -25.04
N PRO A 98 -4.88 -1.43 -26.11
CA PRO A 98 -4.85 -2.30 -27.27
C PRO A 98 -4.30 -3.67 -26.86
N ARG A 99 -5.00 -4.72 -27.24
CA ARG A 99 -4.52 -6.10 -27.01
C ARG A 99 -3.31 -6.36 -27.88
N VAL A 100 -2.16 -6.56 -27.25
CA VAL A 100 -0.97 -7.06 -27.92
C VAL A 100 -1.10 -8.58 -28.02
N GLU A 101 -1.56 -9.09 -29.16
CA GLU A 101 -1.85 -10.51 -29.30
C GLU A 101 -0.60 -11.39 -29.25
N LYS A 102 0.51 -10.93 -29.83
CA LYS A 102 1.80 -11.66 -29.81
C LYS A 102 2.98 -10.69 -29.87
N LEU A 103 3.99 -10.99 -29.11
CA LEU A 103 5.28 -10.32 -29.28
C LEU A 103 5.91 -10.76 -30.61
N PRO A 104 6.43 -9.85 -31.43
CA PRO A 104 7.18 -10.21 -32.63
C PRO A 104 8.40 -11.07 -32.24
N LYS A 105 8.80 -11.95 -33.15
CA LYS A 105 10.02 -12.73 -32.96
C LYS A 105 11.20 -11.77 -32.69
N ARG A 106 11.99 -12.07 -31.68
CA ARG A 106 13.21 -11.32 -31.38
C ARG A 106 14.15 -11.43 -32.59
N LYS A 107 14.62 -10.31 -33.10
CA LYS A 107 15.68 -10.31 -34.13
C LYS A 107 16.94 -10.91 -33.54
N GLU A 108 17.57 -11.80 -34.29
CA GLU A 108 18.91 -12.30 -33.93
C GLU A 108 19.88 -11.11 -33.80
N PRO A 109 20.80 -11.13 -32.81
CA PRO A 109 21.82 -10.12 -32.69
C PRO A 109 22.63 -10.02 -34.00
N SER A 110 22.80 -8.82 -34.49
CA SER A 110 23.66 -8.58 -35.65
C SER A 110 25.10 -8.98 -35.30
N LYS A 111 25.74 -9.79 -36.13
CA LYS A 111 27.17 -10.12 -35.96
C LYS A 111 28.10 -8.90 -35.99
N SER A 112 27.63 -7.76 -36.50
CA SER A 112 28.36 -6.50 -36.54
C SER A 112 28.29 -5.68 -35.26
N ALA A 113 27.47 -6.08 -34.29
CA ALA A 113 27.42 -5.43 -32.98
C ALA A 113 28.44 -6.08 -32.05
N GLU A 114 29.74 -5.88 -32.35
CA GLU A 114 30.80 -6.21 -31.38
C GLU A 114 30.62 -5.36 -30.14
N ARG A 115 30.23 -6.00 -29.06
CA ARG A 115 30.18 -5.33 -27.76
C ARG A 115 31.53 -5.46 -27.09
N PRO A 116 31.95 -4.42 -26.34
CA PRO A 116 33.17 -4.53 -25.53
C PRO A 116 33.13 -5.78 -24.65
N PRO A 117 34.27 -6.45 -24.45
CA PRO A 117 34.37 -7.59 -23.55
C PRO A 117 33.87 -7.22 -22.15
N LYS A 118 33.35 -8.21 -21.42
CA LYS A 118 32.85 -7.97 -20.06
C LYS A 118 33.93 -7.39 -19.13
N GLU A 119 35.18 -7.71 -19.36
CA GLU A 119 36.34 -7.26 -18.61
C GLU A 119 36.60 -5.77 -18.69
N GLU A 120 36.08 -5.12 -19.72
CA GLU A 120 36.15 -3.66 -19.89
C GLU A 120 35.07 -2.90 -19.13
N HIS A 121 34.14 -3.61 -18.47
CA HIS A 121 33.06 -3.01 -17.70
C HIS A 121 33.28 -3.19 -16.19
N HIS A 122 32.92 -2.16 -15.42
CA HIS A 122 32.90 -2.28 -13.95
C HIS A 122 31.57 -2.85 -13.50
N TYR A 123 31.59 -4.08 -12.99
CA TYR A 123 30.43 -4.74 -12.44
C TYR A 123 30.37 -4.57 -10.92
N VAL A 124 29.18 -4.43 -10.39
CA VAL A 124 28.96 -4.52 -8.95
C VAL A 124 29.20 -5.96 -8.52
N PRO A 125 30.01 -6.22 -7.49
CA PRO A 125 30.22 -7.58 -6.97
C PRO A 125 28.89 -8.20 -6.55
N GLU A 126 28.68 -9.47 -6.91
CA GLU A 126 27.60 -10.28 -6.34
C GLU A 126 27.98 -10.67 -4.92
N VAL A 127 27.20 -10.21 -3.94
CA VAL A 127 27.43 -10.46 -2.51
C VAL A 127 26.35 -11.38 -1.92
N TYR A 128 25.26 -11.63 -2.67
CA TYR A 128 24.13 -12.46 -2.30
C TYR A 128 23.78 -13.44 -3.41
#